data_5af8bcafcb3fd2a574f4683a9c7044e1
#
_entry.id   5af8bcafcb3fd2a574f4683a9c7044e1
#
_cell.length_a   1.000
_cell.length_b   1.000
_cell.length_c   1.000
_cell.angle_alpha   90.00
_cell.angle_beta   90.00
_cell.angle_gamma   90.00
#
_symmetry.space_group_name_H-M   'P 1'
#
loop_
_entity.id
_entity.type
_entity.pdbx_description
1 polymer ?
#
loop_
_entity_poly.entity_id
_entity_poly.type
_entity_poly.pdbx_seq_one_letter_code
_entity_poly.pdbx_strand_id
1 'polypeptide(L)'
;MSKKIYISPSNQNGNTYATGGTNEMAQCDKIAAATAKALKRCGFEVMVAKSGTLMQTRCPESDKFGADIHMPIHTNAFNGKYTGGTRVFCLNSNGRKAAESVKNALGAISPGKDDSVSYKTDLYEINVPKALTVYVECEFHDTVTGSDWIRKNTVAIGEAICKGMCNYFDVKYKTDSAGSNSSKAGSDKAFRRYIVRITSSNGVNIRKGPGTNYDVNGAVPKGGAYTCLLYTS
;
A
#
# COMPACT_ATOMS: atom_id res chain seq x y z
N MET A 1 19.72 -18.21 -2.57
CA MET A 1 18.48 -18.49 -3.32
C MET A 1 17.54 -17.30 -3.16
N SER A 2 16.76 -16.99 -4.18
CA SER A 2 15.72 -15.96 -4.12
C SER A 2 14.64 -16.35 -3.12
N LYS A 3 14.15 -15.39 -2.34
CA LYS A 3 13.03 -15.61 -1.40
C LYS A 3 11.72 -15.67 -2.17
N LYS A 4 10.85 -16.59 -1.76
CA LYS A 4 9.58 -16.87 -2.43
C LYS A 4 8.41 -16.30 -1.63
N ILE A 5 7.59 -15.49 -2.28
CA ILE A 5 6.41 -14.87 -1.67
C ILE A 5 5.17 -15.28 -2.46
N TYR A 6 4.22 -15.92 -1.78
CA TYR A 6 2.91 -16.22 -2.33
C TYR A 6 1.91 -15.16 -1.86
N ILE A 7 1.30 -14.45 -2.81
CA ILE A 7 0.32 -13.40 -2.53
C ILE A 7 -1.08 -13.95 -2.72
N SER A 8 -1.92 -13.81 -1.71
CA SER A 8 -3.31 -14.26 -1.67
C SER A 8 -4.26 -13.06 -1.49
N PRO A 9 -4.68 -12.38 -2.59
CA PRO A 9 -5.63 -11.27 -2.46
C PRO A 9 -6.99 -11.75 -2.01
N SER A 10 -7.70 -10.96 -1.21
CA SER A 10 -9.05 -11.27 -0.72
C SER A 10 -9.99 -11.71 -1.85
N ASN A 11 -10.80 -12.72 -1.59
CA ASN A 11 -11.87 -13.17 -2.50
C ASN A 11 -13.27 -12.69 -2.07
N GLN A 12 -13.33 -11.74 -1.15
CA GLN A 12 -14.59 -11.24 -0.58
C GLN A 12 -15.23 -10.19 -1.50
N ASN A 13 -15.99 -10.65 -2.48
CA ASN A 13 -16.70 -9.80 -3.43
C ASN A 13 -17.97 -9.15 -2.85
N GLY A 14 -18.50 -9.67 -1.76
CA GLY A 14 -19.65 -9.11 -1.03
C GLY A 14 -19.31 -7.94 -0.10
N ASN A 15 -18.04 -7.74 0.24
CA ASN A 15 -17.59 -6.64 1.09
C ASN A 15 -17.49 -5.36 0.27
N THR A 16 -18.56 -4.59 0.23
CA THR A 16 -18.65 -3.34 -0.54
C THR A 16 -17.91 -2.20 0.17
N TYR A 17 -17.23 -1.39 -0.61
CA TYR A 17 -16.59 -0.16 -0.12
C TYR A 17 -17.62 0.94 0.12
N ALA A 18 -17.35 1.80 1.10
CA ALA A 18 -18.22 2.94 1.40
C ALA A 18 -18.34 3.92 0.21
N THR A 19 -17.36 3.95 -0.69
CA THR A 19 -17.35 4.82 -1.89
C THR A 19 -16.86 4.07 -3.12
N GLY A 20 -17.20 4.59 -4.30
CA GLY A 20 -16.61 4.20 -5.59
C GLY A 20 -17.20 2.96 -6.24
N GLY A 21 -18.33 2.42 -5.75
CA GLY A 21 -19.02 1.30 -6.39
C GLY A 21 -18.15 0.07 -6.61
N THR A 22 -17.28 -0.25 -5.65
CA THR A 22 -16.30 -1.35 -5.70
C THR A 22 -16.39 -2.21 -4.44
N ASN A 23 -15.60 -3.28 -4.40
CA ASN A 23 -15.55 -4.21 -3.29
C ASN A 23 -14.11 -4.57 -2.89
N GLU A 24 -13.97 -5.30 -1.81
CA GLU A 24 -12.68 -5.71 -1.26
C GLU A 24 -11.87 -6.53 -2.25
N MET A 25 -12.46 -7.57 -2.86
CA MET A 25 -11.78 -8.42 -3.85
C MET A 25 -11.15 -7.59 -4.98
N ALA A 26 -11.94 -6.71 -5.60
CA ALA A 26 -11.48 -5.90 -6.72
C ALA A 26 -10.33 -4.94 -6.37
N GLN A 27 -10.30 -4.41 -5.15
CA GLN A 27 -9.21 -3.53 -4.72
C GLN A 27 -7.99 -4.32 -4.25
N CYS A 28 -8.19 -5.45 -3.55
CA CYS A 28 -7.10 -6.34 -3.16
C CYS A 28 -6.38 -6.97 -4.35
N ASP A 29 -7.08 -7.27 -5.44
CA ASP A 29 -6.46 -7.70 -6.70
C ASP A 29 -5.50 -6.65 -7.27
N LYS A 30 -5.89 -5.37 -7.26
CA LYS A 30 -5.03 -4.27 -7.70
C LYS A 30 -3.80 -4.09 -6.79
N ILE A 31 -4.00 -4.17 -5.48
CA ILE A 31 -2.91 -4.10 -4.49
C ILE A 31 -1.96 -5.27 -4.69
N ALA A 32 -2.47 -6.49 -4.85
CA ALA A 32 -1.68 -7.69 -5.08
C ALA A 32 -0.84 -7.60 -6.37
N ALA A 33 -1.42 -7.10 -7.45
CA ALA A 33 -0.71 -6.88 -8.71
C ALA A 33 0.45 -5.87 -8.54
N ALA A 34 0.20 -4.76 -7.84
CA ALA A 34 1.22 -3.76 -7.54
C ALA A 34 2.32 -4.32 -6.63
N THR A 35 1.94 -5.05 -5.57
CA THR A 35 2.87 -5.73 -4.65
C THR A 35 3.76 -6.72 -5.40
N ALA A 36 3.16 -7.55 -6.27
CA ALA A 36 3.90 -8.53 -7.05
C ALA A 36 4.91 -7.87 -8.00
N LYS A 37 4.50 -6.78 -8.68
CA LYS A 37 5.40 -6.01 -9.54
C LYS A 37 6.60 -5.47 -8.76
N ALA A 38 6.35 -4.87 -7.61
CA ALA A 38 7.38 -4.30 -6.76
C ALA A 38 8.34 -5.36 -6.19
N LEU A 39 7.82 -6.47 -5.69
CA LEU A 39 8.61 -7.57 -5.16
C LEU A 39 9.51 -8.23 -6.24
N LYS A 40 8.95 -8.51 -7.43
CA LYS A 40 9.73 -9.05 -8.56
C LYS A 40 10.87 -8.10 -8.96
N ARG A 41 10.62 -6.81 -8.99
CA ARG A 41 11.64 -5.77 -9.24
C ARG A 41 12.76 -5.80 -8.21
N CYS A 42 12.45 -6.13 -6.96
CA CYS A 42 13.43 -6.26 -5.87
C CYS A 42 14.14 -7.63 -5.86
N GLY A 43 13.79 -8.56 -6.74
CA GLY A 43 14.46 -9.85 -6.89
C GLY A 43 13.80 -11.01 -6.15
N PHE A 44 12.60 -10.83 -5.62
CA PHE A 44 11.80 -11.93 -5.07
C PHE A 44 11.19 -12.80 -6.17
N GLU A 45 11.04 -14.09 -5.90
CA GLU A 45 10.20 -14.98 -6.70
C GLU A 45 8.77 -14.87 -6.17
N VAL A 46 7.81 -14.55 -7.04
CA VAL A 46 6.45 -14.22 -6.61
C VAL A 46 5.41 -14.97 -7.41
N MET A 47 4.53 -15.66 -6.70
CA MET A 47 3.28 -16.21 -7.22
C MET A 47 2.10 -15.42 -6.64
N VAL A 48 1.07 -15.19 -7.44
CA VAL A 48 -0.17 -14.55 -7.02
C VAL A 48 -1.31 -15.50 -7.26
N ALA A 49 -2.13 -15.75 -6.26
CA ALA A 49 -3.33 -16.56 -6.39
C ALA A 49 -4.27 -15.97 -7.46
N LYS A 50 -4.91 -16.84 -8.24
CA LYS A 50 -5.94 -16.42 -9.18
C LYS A 50 -7.09 -15.76 -8.42
N SER A 51 -7.56 -14.62 -8.92
CA SER A 51 -8.69 -13.88 -8.34
C SER A 51 -9.91 -14.78 -8.14
N GLY A 52 -10.59 -14.61 -7.01
CA GLY A 52 -11.79 -15.36 -6.65
C GLY A 52 -11.54 -16.82 -6.20
N THR A 53 -10.31 -17.33 -6.23
CA THR A 53 -10.00 -18.69 -5.77
C THR A 53 -10.24 -18.81 -4.27
N LEU A 54 -10.72 -19.97 -3.83
CA LEU A 54 -10.95 -20.27 -2.42
C LEU A 54 -9.65 -20.49 -1.66
N MET A 55 -9.59 -20.15 -0.38
CA MET A 55 -8.42 -20.32 0.48
C MET A 55 -7.99 -21.80 0.62
N GLN A 56 -8.93 -22.73 0.52
CA GLN A 56 -8.65 -24.19 0.51
C GLN A 56 -7.81 -24.62 -0.71
N THR A 57 -7.82 -23.86 -1.79
CA THR A 57 -6.95 -24.07 -2.96
C THR A 57 -5.63 -23.32 -2.82
N ARG A 58 -5.67 -22.08 -2.29
CA ARG A 58 -4.51 -21.19 -2.20
C ARG A 58 -3.45 -21.70 -1.23
N CYS A 59 -3.85 -22.23 -0.07
CA CYS A 59 -2.89 -22.71 0.91
C CYS A 59 -2.05 -23.88 0.38
N PRO A 60 -2.63 -24.96 -0.20
CA PRO A 60 -1.85 -26.00 -0.87
C PRO A 60 -1.01 -25.50 -2.05
N GLU A 61 -1.49 -24.52 -2.81
CA GLU A 61 -0.73 -23.91 -3.90
C GLU A 61 0.50 -23.17 -3.39
N SER A 62 0.36 -22.43 -2.30
CA SER A 62 1.47 -21.75 -1.60
C SER A 62 2.52 -22.76 -1.12
N ASP A 63 2.08 -23.86 -0.53
CA ASP A 63 2.96 -24.93 -0.06
C ASP A 63 3.70 -25.61 -1.22
N LYS A 64 3.00 -25.89 -2.32
CA LYS A 64 3.60 -26.47 -3.54
C LYS A 64 4.60 -25.52 -4.19
N PHE A 65 4.33 -24.21 -4.16
CA PHE A 65 5.28 -23.19 -4.62
C PHE A 65 6.52 -23.12 -3.75
N GLY A 66 6.46 -23.58 -2.51
CA GLY A 66 7.54 -23.52 -1.52
C GLY A 66 7.76 -22.10 -1.03
N ALA A 67 6.69 -21.39 -0.73
CA ALA A 67 6.75 -20.03 -0.25
C ALA A 67 7.53 -19.90 1.07
N ASP A 68 8.38 -18.88 1.19
CA ASP A 68 8.94 -18.42 2.48
C ASP A 68 7.88 -17.59 3.24
N ILE A 69 7.07 -16.83 2.52
CA ILE A 69 5.96 -16.03 3.06
C ILE A 69 4.67 -16.34 2.29
N HIS A 70 3.62 -16.67 3.02
CA HIS A 70 2.24 -16.64 2.55
C HIS A 70 1.61 -15.31 2.96
N MET A 71 1.13 -14.52 1.99
CA MET A 71 0.71 -13.14 2.22
C MET A 71 -0.74 -12.89 1.78
N PRO A 72 -1.72 -13.12 2.66
CA PRO A 72 -3.07 -12.64 2.43
C PRO A 72 -3.11 -11.10 2.43
N ILE A 73 -3.79 -10.52 1.44
CA ILE A 73 -3.99 -9.07 1.34
C ILE A 73 -5.48 -8.79 1.39
N HIS A 74 -5.88 -8.07 2.41
CA HIS A 74 -7.24 -7.71 2.74
C HIS A 74 -7.38 -6.21 3.04
N THR A 75 -8.62 -5.77 3.20
CA THR A 75 -8.97 -4.46 3.75
C THR A 75 -10.05 -4.62 4.79
N ASN A 76 -9.90 -3.93 5.90
CA ASN A 76 -10.68 -4.10 7.11
C ASN A 76 -12.04 -3.39 7.07
N ALA A 77 -12.91 -3.76 8.01
CA ALA A 77 -14.20 -3.10 8.27
C ALA A 77 -14.50 -3.09 9.78
N PHE A 78 -15.13 -2.02 10.28
CA PHE A 78 -15.54 -1.94 11.68
C PHE A 78 -16.85 -1.18 11.83
N ASN A 79 -17.94 -1.74 11.25
CA ASN A 79 -19.31 -1.19 11.38
C ASN A 79 -19.41 0.30 11.00
N GLY A 80 -18.70 0.74 9.98
CA GLY A 80 -18.67 2.14 9.54
C GLY A 80 -17.97 3.11 10.49
N LYS A 81 -17.32 2.61 11.55
CA LYS A 81 -16.52 3.42 12.46
C LYS A 81 -15.08 3.45 12.00
N TYR A 82 -14.59 4.63 11.68
CA TYR A 82 -13.21 4.81 11.29
C TYR A 82 -12.28 4.81 12.51
N THR A 83 -11.72 3.66 12.81
CA THR A 83 -10.60 3.55 13.76
C THR A 83 -9.27 3.82 13.05
N GLY A 84 -9.20 3.50 11.76
CA GLY A 84 -8.05 3.74 10.90
C GLY A 84 -6.79 2.97 11.26
N GLY A 85 -5.90 2.81 10.28
CA GLY A 85 -4.61 2.18 10.48
C GLY A 85 -4.47 0.79 9.87
N THR A 86 -3.22 0.38 9.75
CA THR A 86 -2.82 -0.93 9.21
C THR A 86 -2.87 -1.99 10.31
N ARG A 87 -3.56 -3.10 10.04
CA ARG A 87 -3.53 -4.28 10.91
C ARG A 87 -2.77 -5.38 10.22
N VAL A 88 -1.79 -5.99 10.89
CA VAL A 88 -1.10 -7.15 10.34
C VAL A 88 -1.18 -8.31 11.32
N PHE A 89 -1.61 -9.47 10.81
CA PHE A 89 -1.74 -10.66 11.64
C PHE A 89 -0.70 -11.71 11.25
N CYS A 90 -0.24 -12.46 12.24
CA CYS A 90 0.62 -13.61 12.06
C CYS A 90 0.25 -14.70 13.07
N LEU A 91 0.70 -15.94 12.84
CA LEU A 91 0.33 -17.07 13.67
C LEU A 91 0.94 -16.97 15.08
N ASN A 92 2.23 -16.65 15.15
CA ASN A 92 3.01 -16.67 16.38
C ASN A 92 4.26 -15.77 16.29
N SER A 93 5.15 -15.87 17.27
CA SER A 93 6.39 -15.09 17.35
C SER A 93 7.32 -15.24 16.15
N ASN A 94 7.30 -16.38 15.45
CA ASN A 94 8.16 -16.59 14.28
C ASN A 94 7.80 -15.66 13.13
N GLY A 95 6.49 -15.39 12.92
CA GLY A 95 6.01 -14.46 11.87
C GLY A 95 6.04 -12.99 12.28
N ARG A 96 6.18 -12.70 13.59
CA ARG A 96 6.01 -11.35 14.13
C ARG A 96 6.93 -10.31 13.50
N LYS A 97 8.22 -10.63 13.35
CA LYS A 97 9.21 -9.71 12.77
C LYS A 97 8.87 -9.32 11.32
N ALA A 98 8.41 -10.28 10.52
CA ALA A 98 7.95 -10.02 9.16
C ALA A 98 6.69 -9.14 9.15
N ALA A 99 5.73 -9.45 10.02
CA ALA A 99 4.49 -8.68 10.17
C ALA A 99 4.78 -7.23 10.61
N GLU A 100 5.67 -7.02 11.59
CA GLU A 100 6.08 -5.69 12.05
C GLU A 100 6.76 -4.88 10.95
N SER A 101 7.60 -5.51 10.14
CA SER A 101 8.26 -4.84 9.01
C SER A 101 7.23 -4.33 7.98
N VAL A 102 6.21 -5.13 7.65
CA VAL A 102 5.13 -4.69 6.75
C VAL A 102 4.27 -3.61 7.41
N LYS A 103 3.85 -3.82 8.67
CA LYS A 103 3.06 -2.84 9.44
C LYS A 103 3.77 -1.48 9.50
N ASN A 104 5.06 -1.45 9.79
CA ASN A 104 5.82 -0.20 9.88
C ASN A 104 5.90 0.52 8.52
N ALA A 105 6.13 -0.21 7.43
CA ALA A 105 6.24 0.39 6.10
C ALA A 105 4.89 0.90 5.57
N LEU A 106 3.80 0.15 5.80
CA LEU A 106 2.47 0.50 5.33
C LEU A 106 1.82 1.56 6.23
N GLY A 107 1.94 1.45 7.56
CA GLY A 107 1.44 2.43 8.52
C GLY A 107 2.08 3.81 8.37
N ALA A 108 3.31 3.88 7.85
CA ALA A 108 3.96 5.14 7.56
C ALA A 108 3.23 5.98 6.49
N ILE A 109 2.46 5.35 5.61
CA ILE A 109 1.70 6.01 4.53
C ILE A 109 0.19 5.98 4.77
N SER A 110 -0.30 5.09 5.64
CA SER A 110 -1.73 5.00 5.98
C SER A 110 -2.23 6.29 6.67
N PRO A 111 -3.43 6.77 6.36
CA PRO A 111 -4.01 7.92 7.03
C PRO A 111 -4.39 7.63 8.49
N GLY A 112 -4.77 6.39 8.78
CA GLY A 112 -5.03 5.93 10.14
C GLY A 112 -3.74 5.79 10.96
N LYS A 113 -3.87 5.86 12.29
CA LYS A 113 -2.71 5.83 13.21
C LYS A 113 -2.78 4.71 14.25
N ASP A 114 -3.83 3.92 14.22
CA ASP A 114 -3.99 2.77 15.10
C ASP A 114 -3.41 1.49 14.44
N ASP A 115 -2.10 1.55 14.12
CA ASP A 115 -1.40 0.43 13.50
C ASP A 115 -1.04 -0.64 14.52
N SER A 116 -1.26 -1.91 14.18
CA SER A 116 -0.94 -3.00 15.10
C SER A 116 -0.49 -4.30 14.43
N VAL A 117 0.22 -5.11 15.19
CA VAL A 117 0.48 -6.52 14.87
C VAL A 117 -0.12 -7.38 15.97
N SER A 118 -0.91 -8.38 15.57
CA SER A 118 -1.55 -9.31 16.50
C SER A 118 -1.38 -10.76 16.04
N TYR A 119 -1.40 -11.67 17.01
CA TYR A 119 -1.49 -13.10 16.73
C TYR A 119 -2.94 -13.48 16.45
N LYS A 120 -3.14 -14.29 15.43
CA LYS A 120 -4.43 -14.87 15.06
C LYS A 120 -4.28 -16.36 14.83
N THR A 121 -5.16 -17.13 15.45
CA THR A 121 -5.18 -18.58 15.33
C THR A 121 -6.49 -19.12 14.75
N ASP A 122 -7.42 -18.23 14.46
CA ASP A 122 -8.77 -18.51 13.98
C ASP A 122 -8.95 -18.29 12.45
N LEU A 123 -7.93 -17.75 11.77
CA LEU A 123 -7.98 -17.54 10.34
C LEU A 123 -7.33 -18.69 9.56
N TYR A 124 -8.05 -19.22 8.58
CA TYR A 124 -7.60 -20.37 7.78
C TYR A 124 -6.25 -20.12 7.09
N GLU A 125 -6.10 -19.00 6.40
CA GLU A 125 -4.87 -18.62 5.69
C GLU A 125 -3.72 -18.23 6.62
N ILE A 126 -3.93 -18.20 7.92
CA ILE A 126 -2.84 -18.05 8.91
C ILE A 126 -2.38 -19.40 9.44
N ASN A 127 -3.30 -20.34 9.64
CA ASN A 127 -3.03 -21.62 10.29
C ASN A 127 -2.55 -22.73 9.34
N VAL A 128 -3.02 -22.73 8.10
CA VAL A 128 -2.86 -23.86 7.19
C VAL A 128 -1.56 -23.82 6.39
N PRO A 129 -1.09 -22.67 5.85
CA PRO A 129 0.17 -22.63 5.10
C PRO A 129 1.37 -23.04 5.95
N LYS A 130 2.31 -23.80 5.35
CA LYS A 130 3.61 -24.12 5.96
C LYS A 130 4.53 -22.91 6.05
N ALA A 131 4.38 -21.96 5.14
CA ALA A 131 5.11 -20.70 5.13
C ALA A 131 4.78 -19.82 6.34
N LEU A 132 5.68 -18.91 6.70
CA LEU A 132 5.31 -17.84 7.62
C LEU A 132 4.20 -16.99 7.01
N THR A 133 3.11 -16.77 7.74
CA THR A 133 2.01 -15.94 7.25
C THR A 133 2.14 -14.50 7.72
N VAL A 134 2.00 -13.58 6.78
CA VAL A 134 1.88 -12.15 6.99
C VAL A 134 0.56 -11.70 6.39
N TYR A 135 -0.50 -11.70 7.19
CA TYR A 135 -1.85 -11.34 6.79
C TYR A 135 -2.06 -9.84 6.96
N VAL A 136 -2.30 -9.13 5.87
CA VAL A 136 -2.30 -7.67 5.82
C VAL A 136 -3.71 -7.13 5.65
N GLU A 137 -4.20 -6.38 6.64
CA GLU A 137 -5.36 -5.51 6.54
C GLU A 137 -4.87 -4.09 6.27
N CYS A 138 -4.98 -3.66 5.02
CA CYS A 138 -4.30 -2.45 4.55
C CYS A 138 -4.84 -1.16 5.19
N GLU A 139 -6.15 -1.05 5.35
CA GLU A 139 -6.90 0.06 5.93
C GLU A 139 -8.40 -0.31 5.96
N PHE A 140 -9.27 0.54 6.51
CA PHE A 140 -10.70 0.26 6.67
C PHE A 140 -11.51 0.72 5.45
N HIS A 141 -12.17 -0.21 4.75
CA HIS A 141 -12.91 0.07 3.51
C HIS A 141 -14.37 0.51 3.73
N ASP A 142 -14.91 0.30 4.92
CA ASP A 142 -16.32 0.57 5.27
C ASP A 142 -16.58 2.02 5.69
N THR A 143 -15.59 2.90 5.56
CA THR A 143 -15.71 4.34 5.76
C THR A 143 -15.28 5.12 4.52
N VAL A 144 -15.79 6.34 4.35
CA VAL A 144 -15.43 7.22 3.23
C VAL A 144 -13.92 7.46 3.19
N THR A 145 -13.34 7.81 4.33
CA THR A 145 -11.90 8.13 4.45
C THR A 145 -11.01 6.96 4.02
N GLY A 146 -11.23 5.79 4.60
CA GLY A 146 -10.41 4.61 4.30
C GLY A 146 -10.67 4.08 2.89
N SER A 147 -11.94 3.98 2.48
CA SER A 147 -12.32 3.56 1.13
C SER A 147 -11.66 4.42 0.04
N ASP A 148 -11.77 5.74 0.16
CA ASP A 148 -11.16 6.67 -0.79
C ASP A 148 -9.64 6.57 -0.82
N TRP A 149 -9.02 6.45 0.36
CA TRP A 149 -7.58 6.33 0.43
C TRP A 149 -7.09 5.03 -0.22
N ILE A 150 -7.70 3.87 0.09
CA ILE A 150 -7.30 2.60 -0.51
C ILE A 150 -7.41 2.67 -2.03
N ARG A 151 -8.55 3.13 -2.55
CA ARG A 151 -8.81 3.21 -4.00
C ARG A 151 -7.81 4.09 -4.75
N LYS A 152 -7.37 5.17 -4.13
CA LYS A 152 -6.42 6.13 -4.71
C LYS A 152 -4.95 5.69 -4.56
N ASN A 153 -4.66 4.74 -3.68
CA ASN A 153 -3.29 4.40 -3.29
C ASN A 153 -2.91 2.93 -3.49
N THR A 154 -3.62 2.16 -4.31
CA THR A 154 -3.32 0.71 -4.50
C THR A 154 -1.87 0.43 -4.88
N VAL A 155 -1.25 1.29 -5.69
CA VAL A 155 0.17 1.18 -6.07
C VAL A 155 1.08 1.51 -4.89
N ALA A 156 0.81 2.60 -4.17
CA ALA A 156 1.61 3.01 -3.01
C ALA A 156 1.53 1.97 -1.87
N ILE A 157 0.37 1.35 -1.67
CA ILE A 157 0.17 0.25 -0.72
C ILE A 157 1.06 -0.94 -1.13
N GLY A 158 1.04 -1.34 -2.40
CA GLY A 158 1.87 -2.43 -2.90
C GLY A 158 3.36 -2.16 -2.76
N GLU A 159 3.81 -0.95 -3.02
CA GLU A 159 5.20 -0.51 -2.82
C GLU A 159 5.60 -0.53 -1.33
N ALA A 160 4.70 -0.11 -0.44
CA ALA A 160 4.96 -0.14 1.01
C ALA A 160 5.07 -1.58 1.54
N ILE A 161 4.19 -2.48 1.10
CA ILE A 161 4.28 -3.91 1.45
C ILE A 161 5.62 -4.49 0.97
N CYS A 162 6.02 -4.20 -0.28
CA CYS A 162 7.32 -4.61 -0.81
C CYS A 162 8.49 -4.07 0.04
N LYS A 163 8.44 -2.80 0.44
CA LYS A 163 9.43 -2.19 1.33
C LYS A 163 9.56 -2.94 2.66
N GLY A 164 8.42 -3.30 3.25
CA GLY A 164 8.38 -4.11 4.47
C GLY A 164 9.06 -5.46 4.28
N MET A 165 8.81 -6.15 3.16
CA MET A 165 9.46 -7.43 2.85
C MET A 165 10.95 -7.27 2.56
N CYS A 166 11.35 -6.21 1.86
CA CYS A 166 12.76 -5.88 1.65
C CYS A 166 13.49 -5.68 2.99
N ASN A 167 12.90 -4.93 3.92
CA ASN A 167 13.46 -4.71 5.25
C ASN A 167 13.56 -6.01 6.06
N TYR A 168 12.55 -6.88 5.97
CA TYR A 168 12.56 -8.16 6.70
C TYR A 168 13.64 -9.12 6.21
N PHE A 169 13.84 -9.21 4.89
CA PHE A 169 14.79 -10.13 4.28
C PHE A 169 16.19 -9.53 4.03
N ASP A 170 16.42 -8.29 4.47
CA ASP A 170 17.64 -7.52 4.19
C ASP A 170 17.96 -7.44 2.68
N VAL A 171 16.92 -7.18 1.89
CA VAL A 171 17.02 -6.99 0.43
C VAL A 171 16.93 -5.49 0.12
N LYS A 172 17.83 -5.01 -0.73
CA LYS A 172 17.80 -3.61 -1.15
C LYS A 172 16.50 -3.30 -1.92
N TYR A 173 15.71 -2.38 -1.41
CA TYR A 173 14.52 -1.89 -2.11
C TYR A 173 14.93 -1.15 -3.39
N LYS A 174 14.30 -1.51 -4.51
CA LYS A 174 14.47 -0.86 -5.81
C LYS A 174 13.20 -0.10 -6.17
N THR A 175 13.30 1.17 -6.52
CA THR A 175 12.19 1.98 -7.01
C THR A 175 11.80 1.60 -8.44
N ASP A 176 10.55 1.88 -8.84
CA ASP A 176 10.14 1.75 -10.26
C ASP A 176 10.78 2.87 -11.08
N SER A 177 11.77 2.52 -11.90
CA SER A 177 12.50 3.48 -12.75
C SER A 177 11.77 3.77 -14.07
N ALA A 178 10.56 3.26 -14.26
CA ALA A 178 9.79 3.50 -15.47
C ALA A 178 9.21 4.93 -15.48
N GLY A 179 10.00 5.89 -15.96
CA GLY A 179 9.52 7.25 -16.22
C GLY A 179 10.51 8.38 -16.00
N SER A 180 11.82 8.16 -16.10
CA SER A 180 12.74 9.30 -16.24
C SER A 180 13.75 9.07 -17.34
N ASN A 181 13.55 9.72 -18.48
CA ASN A 181 14.63 10.00 -19.40
C ASN A 181 15.72 10.79 -18.68
N SER A 182 16.90 10.22 -18.77
CA SER A 182 18.22 10.66 -18.36
C SER A 182 18.43 12.14 -18.02
N SER A 183 18.98 12.39 -16.83
CA SER A 183 20.27 13.07 -16.73
C SER A 183 20.93 12.76 -15.38
N LYS A 184 22.24 12.55 -15.44
CA LYS A 184 23.18 12.08 -14.41
C LYS A 184 23.14 12.82 -13.07
N ALA A 185 23.49 12.05 -12.06
CA ALA A 185 24.22 12.39 -10.83
C ALA A 185 23.43 12.44 -9.50
N GLY A 186 23.80 11.53 -8.61
CA GLY A 186 24.13 11.82 -7.22
C GLY A 186 23.02 11.81 -6.18
N SER A 187 23.14 10.87 -5.25
CA SER A 187 22.72 10.90 -3.84
C SER A 187 21.23 11.03 -3.50
N ASP A 188 20.80 10.17 -2.61
CA ASP A 188 19.65 10.22 -1.69
C ASP A 188 18.59 11.29 -1.96
N LYS A 189 17.46 10.90 -2.58
CA LYS A 189 16.30 11.78 -2.68
C LYS A 189 15.28 11.42 -1.61
N ALA A 190 15.48 11.95 -0.39
CA ALA A 190 14.38 12.34 0.47
C ALA A 190 13.32 13.10 -0.35
N PHE A 191 12.04 12.97 0.03
CA PHE A 191 10.90 13.73 -0.48
C PHE A 191 11.35 15.13 -0.94
N ARG A 192 11.39 15.38 -2.24
CA ARG A 192 11.72 16.73 -2.73
C ARG A 192 10.54 17.63 -2.44
N ARG A 193 10.69 18.43 -1.43
CA ARG A 193 9.87 19.63 -1.28
C ARG A 193 10.20 20.54 -2.46
N TYR A 194 9.27 20.72 -3.37
CA TYR A 194 9.44 21.72 -4.43
C TYR A 194 9.17 23.09 -3.84
N ILE A 195 10.13 23.98 -3.98
CA ILE A 195 9.91 25.39 -3.68
C ILE A 195 9.45 26.04 -4.98
N VAL A 196 8.19 26.49 -4.99
CA VAL A 196 7.66 27.30 -6.09
C VAL A 196 7.94 28.76 -5.78
N ARG A 197 8.69 29.40 -6.64
CA ARG A 197 8.94 30.84 -6.57
C ARG A 197 8.02 31.55 -7.55
N ILE A 198 7.27 32.54 -7.08
CA ILE A 198 6.36 33.31 -7.91
C ILE A 198 7.13 34.39 -8.64
N THR A 199 7.20 34.29 -9.96
CA THR A 199 7.89 35.27 -10.84
C THR A 199 6.95 36.28 -11.49
N SER A 200 5.64 35.99 -11.49
CA SER A 200 4.61 36.91 -12.02
C SER A 200 4.65 38.27 -11.28
N SER A 201 4.65 39.38 -12.03
CA SER A 201 4.67 40.75 -11.48
C SER A 201 3.48 41.04 -10.56
N ASN A 202 2.34 40.40 -10.83
CA ASN A 202 1.05 40.61 -10.14
C ASN A 202 0.77 39.52 -9.08
N GLY A 203 1.74 38.62 -8.81
CA GLY A 203 1.49 37.44 -7.97
C GLY A 203 0.65 36.36 -8.68
N VAL A 204 0.13 35.43 -7.92
CA VAL A 204 -0.71 34.32 -8.40
C VAL A 204 -1.87 34.09 -7.44
N ASN A 205 -3.08 33.93 -7.97
CA ASN A 205 -4.26 33.61 -7.18
C ASN A 205 -4.24 32.14 -6.73
N ILE A 206 -4.57 31.91 -5.47
CA ILE A 206 -4.91 30.60 -4.93
C ILE A 206 -6.42 30.39 -5.14
N ARG A 207 -6.82 29.30 -5.78
CA ARG A 207 -8.21 29.00 -6.09
C ARG A 207 -8.70 27.76 -5.33
N LYS A 208 -9.99 27.68 -5.13
CA LYS A 208 -10.65 26.53 -4.44
C LYS A 208 -10.63 25.23 -5.25
N GLY A 209 -10.19 25.25 -6.51
CA GLY A 209 -10.11 24.09 -7.39
C GLY A 209 -9.21 24.31 -8.60
N PRO A 210 -9.00 23.27 -9.43
CA PRO A 210 -8.08 23.29 -10.56
C PRO A 210 -8.69 24.02 -11.75
N GLY A 211 -8.39 25.32 -11.90
CA GLY A 211 -8.82 26.12 -13.05
C GLY A 211 -9.17 27.55 -12.71
N THR A 212 -9.31 28.38 -13.74
CA THR A 212 -9.59 29.81 -13.58
C THR A 212 -11.07 30.11 -13.28
N ASN A 213 -11.94 29.15 -13.45
CA ASN A 213 -13.38 29.20 -13.16
C ASN A 213 -13.73 28.95 -11.68
N TYR A 214 -12.73 28.61 -10.84
CA TYR A 214 -12.94 28.45 -9.41
C TYR A 214 -12.69 29.75 -8.65
N ASP A 215 -13.44 29.96 -7.57
CA ASP A 215 -13.31 31.15 -6.70
C ASP A 215 -11.89 31.32 -6.20
N VAL A 216 -11.46 32.55 -6.07
CA VAL A 216 -10.18 32.90 -5.45
C VAL A 216 -10.31 32.78 -3.95
N ASN A 217 -9.42 31.98 -3.34
CA ASN A 217 -9.33 31.76 -1.90
C ASN A 217 -8.19 32.58 -1.24
N GLY A 218 -7.36 33.21 -2.05
CA GLY A 218 -6.21 33.99 -1.61
C GLY A 218 -5.28 34.32 -2.75
N ALA A 219 -4.20 35.03 -2.47
CA ALA A 219 -3.18 35.38 -3.44
C ALA A 219 -1.77 35.24 -2.85
N VAL A 220 -0.82 34.91 -3.72
CA VAL A 220 0.60 34.79 -3.39
C VAL A 220 1.34 35.95 -4.08
N PRO A 221 2.03 36.81 -3.34
CA PRO A 221 2.71 37.96 -3.93
C PRO A 221 3.95 37.54 -4.74
N LYS A 222 4.39 38.43 -5.62
CA LYS A 222 5.65 38.31 -6.35
C LYS A 222 6.82 38.06 -5.40
N GLY A 223 7.70 37.15 -5.75
CA GLY A 223 8.91 36.84 -4.98
C GLY A 223 8.68 35.86 -3.80
N GLY A 224 7.43 35.57 -3.48
CA GLY A 224 7.10 34.57 -2.46
C GLY A 224 7.63 33.19 -2.86
N ALA A 225 8.22 32.48 -1.90
CA ALA A 225 8.66 31.11 -2.05
C ALA A 225 7.81 30.22 -1.14
N TYR A 226 7.17 29.22 -1.72
CA TYR A 226 6.23 28.33 -1.02
C TYR A 226 6.61 26.88 -1.25
N THR A 227 6.50 26.08 -0.20
CA THR A 227 6.61 24.64 -0.34
C THR A 227 5.35 24.10 -0.98
N CYS A 228 5.44 23.62 -2.21
CA CYS A 228 4.33 22.94 -2.86
C CYS A 228 4.25 21.50 -2.35
N LEU A 229 3.15 21.16 -1.68
CA LEU A 229 2.77 19.77 -1.43
C LEU A 229 2.00 19.32 -2.67
N LEU A 230 2.67 18.64 -3.61
CA LEU A 230 2.00 18.08 -4.78
C LEU A 230 1.10 16.92 -4.33
N TYR A 231 -0.19 17.16 -4.41
CA TYR A 231 -1.15 16.08 -4.56
C TYR A 231 -1.24 15.78 -6.06
N THR A 232 -0.63 14.68 -6.49
CA THR A 232 -0.93 14.15 -7.81
C THR A 232 -2.34 13.55 -7.75
N SER A 233 -3.26 14.17 -8.46
CA SER A 233 -4.58 13.64 -8.76
C SER A 233 -4.50 12.34 -9.57
#